data_85f12a729864c789bb4f7b66168d4735
#
_entry.id   85f12a729864c789bb4f7b66168d4735
#
_cell.length_a   1.000
_cell.length_b   1.000
_cell.length_c   1.000
_cell.angle_alpha   90.00
_cell.angle_beta   90.00
_cell.angle_gamma   90.00
#
_symmetry.space_group_name_H-M   'P 1'
#
loop_
_entity.id
_entity.type
_entity.pdbx_description
1 polymer ?
#
loop_
_entity_poly.entity_id
_entity_poly.type
_entity_poly.pdbx_seq_one_letter_code
_entity_poly.pdbx_strand_id
1 'polypeptide(L)'
;KQILSFLGERRYATDYVIAQGKEPVEGHDAKIQYFFNTNTNLRPKRNEDGTVNYKDLNTIGHVEKGQKIAELIPENPGKPGINVYGEEIRPHAVKGNKLSYGNNITISEDKRELYSDVTGHASLVGGKVFVSDVYEVPADVDNSTGNIEYSGSVTVRGNVKGGFRISAKGDIVVEGIVEDAELYAGGQIIVKRGIHGMGKGVLQAGGNVLCKFIENAKVISGGYVDSEAILHSQVDAYSDVIVDGKKGFITGGIIRAGNLVSAKTIGSAMETITQIEVGADPLEKERYVELQKQIRTYNEQIDRIKPIVTTYSEKLKHGEHLSQEQLTYVRKLAEQLKQLKGAAEPLKAEAAKINGILALGSSARVKVANTIYSGVTIVISDTRMTLKNERTYSQFIRQDGEIKIIPL
;
A
#
# COMPACT_ATOMS: atom_id res chain seq x y z
N LYS A 1 76.46 -5.17 -26.19
CA LYS A 1 76.72 -6.18 -27.20
C LYS A 1 76.00 -5.87 -28.52
N GLN A 2 74.72 -5.54 -28.48
CA GLN A 2 73.96 -5.27 -29.69
C GLN A 2 74.39 -4.00 -30.43
N ILE A 3 74.81 -2.91 -29.75
CA ILE A 3 75.35 -1.70 -30.36
C ILE A 3 76.69 -2.00 -31.10
N LEU A 4 77.56 -2.77 -30.51
CA LEU A 4 78.83 -3.18 -31.12
C LEU A 4 78.64 -4.07 -32.38
N SER A 5 77.62 -4.94 -32.34
CA SER A 5 77.26 -5.77 -33.52
C SER A 5 76.73 -4.88 -34.65
N PHE A 6 75.81 -3.90 -34.33
CA PHE A 6 75.30 -2.96 -35.32
C PHE A 6 76.41 -2.10 -35.97
N LEU A 7 77.34 -1.58 -35.18
CA LEU A 7 78.46 -0.82 -35.69
C LEU A 7 79.41 -1.68 -36.58
N GLY A 8 79.53 -2.96 -36.27
CA GLY A 8 80.31 -3.93 -37.07
C GLY A 8 79.69 -4.24 -38.42
N GLU A 9 78.37 -4.21 -38.57
CA GLU A 9 77.61 -4.50 -39.77
C GLU A 9 77.64 -3.37 -40.85
N ARG A 10 78.23 -2.23 -40.54
CA ARG A 10 78.37 -1.04 -41.44
C ARG A 10 77.09 -0.69 -42.21
N ARG A 11 75.95 -0.78 -41.56
CA ARG A 11 74.64 -0.37 -42.15
C ARG A 11 74.52 1.15 -42.10
N TYR A 12 74.63 1.79 -43.23
CA TYR A 12 74.54 3.27 -43.36
C TYR A 12 73.10 3.68 -43.58
N ALA A 13 72.70 4.85 -43.07
CA ALA A 13 71.36 5.49 -43.18
C ALA A 13 70.22 4.59 -42.70
N THR A 14 70.46 3.81 -41.66
CA THR A 14 69.36 3.06 -40.94
C THR A 14 69.30 3.47 -39.48
N ASP A 15 68.10 3.73 -39.03
CA ASP A 15 67.86 3.99 -37.60
C ASP A 15 68.00 2.70 -36.79
N TYR A 16 68.74 2.78 -35.69
CA TYR A 16 68.95 1.66 -34.80
C TYR A 16 68.57 2.08 -33.38
N VAL A 17 67.65 1.35 -32.79
CA VAL A 17 67.23 1.60 -31.39
C VAL A 17 68.32 1.15 -30.44
N ILE A 18 69.07 2.11 -29.88
CA ILE A 18 70.13 1.88 -28.91
C ILE A 18 69.70 1.81 -27.45
N ALA A 19 68.59 2.44 -27.12
CA ALA A 19 67.95 2.39 -25.83
C ALA A 19 66.45 2.61 -26.01
N GLN A 20 65.68 1.90 -25.26
CA GLN A 20 64.23 2.03 -25.23
C GLN A 20 63.77 2.15 -23.79
N GLY A 21 63.04 3.23 -23.49
CA GLY A 21 62.36 3.39 -22.21
C GLY A 21 61.11 2.53 -22.14
N LYS A 22 60.58 2.41 -20.96
CA LYS A 22 59.27 1.82 -20.69
C LYS A 22 58.37 2.93 -20.15
N GLU A 23 57.26 3.21 -20.84
CA GLU A 23 56.28 4.19 -20.37
C GLU A 23 55.69 3.77 -19.04
N PRO A 24 55.33 4.73 -18.16
CA PRO A 24 54.59 4.42 -16.96
C PRO A 24 53.19 3.92 -17.31
N VAL A 25 52.65 3.05 -16.50
CA VAL A 25 51.26 2.65 -16.57
C VAL A 25 50.48 3.59 -15.66
N GLU A 26 49.64 4.42 -16.25
CA GLU A 26 48.84 5.38 -15.48
C GLU A 26 47.91 4.67 -14.50
N GLY A 27 47.71 5.31 -13.35
CA GLY A 27 46.76 4.88 -12.33
C GLY A 27 45.35 5.43 -12.56
N HIS A 28 44.48 5.12 -11.67
CA HIS A 28 43.14 5.70 -11.63
C HIS A 28 42.74 6.16 -10.21
N ASP A 29 41.97 7.21 -10.11
CA ASP A 29 41.45 7.73 -8.86
C ASP A 29 40.49 6.73 -8.23
N ALA A 30 40.33 6.80 -6.90
CA ALA A 30 39.32 6.09 -6.16
C ALA A 30 37.92 6.56 -6.60
N LYS A 31 36.99 5.61 -6.78
CA LYS A 31 35.62 5.88 -7.24
C LYS A 31 34.61 5.24 -6.30
N ILE A 32 33.52 5.99 -5.99
CA ILE A 32 32.38 5.42 -5.25
C ILE A 32 31.31 5.02 -6.25
N GLN A 33 30.90 3.76 -6.19
CA GLN A 33 29.76 3.25 -6.94
C GLN A 33 28.57 3.16 -6.02
N TYR A 34 27.44 3.81 -6.38
CA TYR A 34 26.18 3.76 -5.65
C TYR A 34 25.24 2.77 -6.31
N PHE A 35 24.52 1.97 -5.51
CA PHE A 35 23.55 0.96 -5.96
C PHE A 35 22.09 1.41 -5.78
N PHE A 36 21.87 2.70 -5.64
CA PHE A 36 20.55 3.33 -5.61
C PHE A 36 20.53 4.54 -6.56
N ASN A 37 19.34 5.04 -6.85
CA ASN A 37 19.20 6.17 -7.77
C ASN A 37 19.72 7.46 -7.10
N THR A 38 20.84 7.99 -7.59
CA THR A 38 21.42 9.27 -7.11
C THR A 38 20.97 10.46 -7.96
N ASN A 39 20.20 10.22 -9.04
CA ASN A 39 19.80 11.25 -9.98
C ASN A 39 18.48 11.89 -9.56
N THR A 40 18.52 13.14 -9.13
CA THR A 40 17.36 13.94 -8.75
C THR A 40 16.60 14.56 -9.95
N ASN A 41 17.09 14.38 -11.18
CA ASN A 41 16.44 14.88 -12.39
C ASN A 41 15.31 13.94 -12.82
N LEU A 42 14.10 14.35 -12.52
CA LEU A 42 12.86 13.67 -12.85
C LEU A 42 12.61 13.69 -14.37
N ARG A 43 12.71 12.55 -15.03
CA ARG A 43 12.25 12.39 -16.41
C ARG A 43 11.12 11.37 -16.41
N PRO A 44 9.90 11.77 -16.83
CA PRO A 44 8.76 10.86 -16.92
C PRO A 44 9.03 9.76 -17.95
N LYS A 45 8.54 8.54 -17.67
CA LYS A 45 8.62 7.42 -18.61
C LYS A 45 7.78 7.71 -19.85
N ARG A 46 8.35 7.46 -21.03
CA ARG A 46 7.60 7.39 -22.28
C ARG A 46 7.04 5.98 -22.44
N ASN A 47 5.76 5.87 -22.68
CA ASN A 47 5.10 4.62 -23.04
C ASN A 47 5.45 4.23 -24.48
N GLU A 48 5.24 2.97 -24.84
CA GLU A 48 5.49 2.46 -26.21
C GLU A 48 4.63 3.14 -27.28
N ASP A 49 3.47 3.70 -26.89
CA ASP A 49 2.56 4.47 -27.74
C ASP A 49 2.98 5.95 -27.92
N GLY A 50 4.12 6.38 -27.36
CA GLY A 50 4.64 7.74 -27.43
C GLY A 50 4.03 8.71 -26.41
N THR A 51 3.07 8.29 -25.59
CA THR A 51 2.52 9.11 -24.49
C THR A 51 3.51 9.16 -23.31
N VAL A 52 3.41 10.23 -22.51
CA VAL A 52 4.28 10.44 -21.34
C VAL A 52 3.45 10.26 -20.07
N ASN A 53 3.84 9.29 -19.25
CA ASN A 53 3.20 9.08 -17.96
C ASN A 53 3.88 9.95 -16.89
N TYR A 54 3.26 11.08 -16.57
CA TYR A 54 3.75 12.00 -15.52
C TYR A 54 3.45 11.52 -14.09
N LYS A 55 2.70 10.43 -13.90
CA LYS A 55 2.32 9.93 -12.58
C LYS A 55 3.31 8.91 -12.01
N ASP A 56 4.09 8.24 -12.85
CA ASP A 56 5.06 7.21 -12.44
C ASP A 56 6.49 7.69 -12.70
N LEU A 57 7.01 8.50 -11.79
CA LEU A 57 8.32 9.16 -11.94
C LEU A 57 9.50 8.32 -11.42
N ASN A 58 9.23 7.20 -10.71
CA ASN A 58 10.23 6.26 -10.17
C ASN A 58 11.39 6.94 -9.40
N THR A 59 11.04 7.90 -8.52
CA THR A 59 11.96 8.84 -7.87
C THR A 59 12.61 8.31 -6.60
N ILE A 60 12.13 7.20 -6.07
CA ILE A 60 12.50 6.70 -4.76
C ILE A 60 13.60 5.66 -4.88
N GLY A 61 14.78 5.94 -4.34
CA GLY A 61 15.87 4.99 -4.19
C GLY A 61 15.57 3.98 -3.08
N HIS A 62 14.68 3.01 -3.35
CA HIS A 62 14.30 1.99 -2.39
C HIS A 62 15.46 1.03 -2.13
N VAL A 63 15.70 0.72 -0.85
CA VAL A 63 16.70 -0.26 -0.39
C VAL A 63 16.11 -1.14 0.70
N GLU A 64 16.53 -2.40 0.74
CA GLU A 64 16.13 -3.35 1.77
C GLU A 64 17.18 -3.43 2.89
N LYS A 65 16.74 -3.85 4.08
CA LYS A 65 17.65 -4.13 5.18
C LYS A 65 18.68 -5.19 4.78
N GLY A 66 19.97 -4.88 5.03
CA GLY A 66 21.10 -5.74 4.66
C GLY A 66 21.56 -5.59 3.20
N GLN A 67 20.89 -4.78 2.38
CA GLN A 67 21.29 -4.52 1.00
C GLN A 67 22.56 -3.67 0.94
N LYS A 68 23.49 -4.01 0.04
CA LYS A 68 24.66 -3.17 -0.29
C LYS A 68 24.20 -1.93 -1.06
N ILE A 69 24.54 -0.74 -0.55
CA ILE A 69 24.10 0.56 -1.08
C ILE A 69 25.21 1.38 -1.73
N ALA A 70 26.46 1.17 -1.34
CA ALA A 70 27.61 1.80 -1.99
C ALA A 70 28.87 0.95 -1.85
N GLU A 71 29.79 1.12 -2.78
CA GLU A 71 31.09 0.46 -2.79
C GLU A 71 32.20 1.43 -3.19
N LEU A 72 33.29 1.42 -2.44
CA LEU A 72 34.51 2.17 -2.74
C LEU A 72 35.46 1.30 -3.57
N ILE A 73 35.66 1.66 -4.82
CA ILE A 73 36.72 1.13 -5.66
C ILE A 73 37.98 1.92 -5.33
N PRO A 74 39.01 1.31 -4.73
CA PRO A 74 40.21 2.02 -4.30
C PRO A 74 40.99 2.57 -5.50
N GLU A 75 41.76 3.61 -5.24
CA GLU A 75 42.72 4.13 -6.18
C GLU A 75 43.78 3.08 -6.54
N ASN A 76 44.26 3.13 -7.78
CA ASN A 76 45.39 2.36 -8.24
C ASN A 76 46.52 3.33 -8.65
N PRO A 77 47.67 3.36 -7.95
CA PRO A 77 48.74 4.31 -8.23
C PRO A 77 49.45 4.06 -9.58
N GLY A 78 49.07 2.99 -10.30
CA GLY A 78 49.75 2.62 -11.52
C GLY A 78 51.10 1.96 -11.29
N LYS A 79 51.94 1.93 -12.31
CA LYS A 79 53.31 1.38 -12.25
C LYS A 79 54.28 2.38 -12.86
N PRO A 80 55.45 2.64 -12.22
CA PRO A 80 56.43 3.52 -12.78
C PRO A 80 57.03 2.97 -14.06
N GLY A 81 57.36 3.86 -14.98
CA GLY A 81 58.15 3.60 -16.16
C GLY A 81 59.63 3.85 -15.92
N ILE A 82 60.47 3.66 -16.94
CA ILE A 82 61.90 3.93 -16.90
C ILE A 82 62.26 4.65 -18.19
N ASN A 83 62.96 5.79 -18.10
CA ASN A 83 63.44 6.50 -19.27
C ASN A 83 64.68 5.82 -19.87
N VAL A 84 65.15 6.33 -20.99
CA VAL A 84 66.34 5.78 -21.69
C VAL A 84 67.65 5.93 -20.88
N TYR A 85 67.66 6.74 -19.83
CA TYR A 85 68.80 6.94 -18.92
C TYR A 85 68.77 6.02 -17.70
N GLY A 86 67.67 5.25 -17.53
CA GLY A 86 67.49 4.36 -16.40
C GLY A 86 66.79 5.03 -15.20
N GLU A 87 66.29 6.25 -15.37
CA GLU A 87 65.60 6.98 -14.31
C GLU A 87 64.10 6.61 -14.30
N GLU A 88 63.53 6.58 -13.11
CA GLU A 88 62.14 6.27 -12.88
C GLU A 88 61.20 7.38 -13.37
N ILE A 89 60.23 7.05 -14.24
CA ILE A 89 59.16 7.94 -14.64
C ILE A 89 57.90 7.57 -13.82
N ARG A 90 57.49 8.46 -12.92
CA ARG A 90 56.31 8.21 -12.09
C ARG A 90 55.02 8.52 -12.83
N PRO A 91 53.96 7.70 -12.69
CA PRO A 91 52.62 8.01 -13.20
C PRO A 91 52.07 9.22 -12.49
N HIS A 92 50.96 9.80 -13.01
CA HIS A 92 50.26 10.91 -12.38
C HIS A 92 49.76 10.53 -11.00
N ALA A 93 49.79 11.50 -10.05
CA ALA A 93 49.29 11.26 -8.72
C ALA A 93 47.79 11.04 -8.74
N VAL A 94 47.35 9.95 -8.14
CA VAL A 94 45.93 9.57 -8.04
C VAL A 94 45.31 10.12 -6.73
N LYS A 95 44.01 10.39 -6.76
CA LYS A 95 43.26 10.87 -5.61
C LYS A 95 42.53 9.73 -4.92
N GLY A 96 42.75 9.60 -3.62
CA GLY A 96 41.97 8.72 -2.76
C GLY A 96 40.58 9.30 -2.48
N ASN A 97 39.62 8.44 -2.12
CA ASN A 97 38.30 8.83 -1.68
C ASN A 97 37.90 8.02 -0.43
N LYS A 98 36.83 8.45 0.28
CA LYS A 98 36.31 7.75 1.46
C LYS A 98 34.78 7.73 1.40
N LEU A 99 34.20 6.62 1.85
CA LEU A 99 32.76 6.50 2.04
C LEU A 99 32.33 7.41 3.21
N SER A 100 31.35 8.25 2.94
CA SER A 100 30.71 9.12 3.95
C SER A 100 29.25 8.71 4.09
N TYR A 101 28.82 8.46 5.32
CA TYR A 101 27.48 7.96 5.60
C TYR A 101 26.91 8.55 6.89
N GLY A 102 25.59 8.46 7.04
CA GLY A 102 24.82 8.91 8.21
C GLY A 102 24.15 7.77 8.94
N ASN A 103 22.91 7.98 9.40
CA ASN A 103 22.14 7.02 10.18
C ASN A 103 21.68 5.82 9.36
N ASN A 104 21.40 4.70 10.04
CA ASN A 104 20.85 3.45 9.48
C ASN A 104 21.74 2.81 8.41
N ILE A 105 23.05 2.93 8.58
CA ILE A 105 24.04 2.39 7.65
C ILE A 105 25.17 1.75 8.45
N THR A 106 25.49 0.51 8.12
CA THR A 106 26.69 -0.19 8.60
C THR A 106 27.75 -0.24 7.50
N ILE A 107 29.00 0.04 7.87
CA ILE A 107 30.17 -0.08 7.00
C ILE A 107 30.83 -1.43 7.22
N SER A 108 31.33 -2.05 6.13
CA SER A 108 32.12 -3.29 6.18
C SER A 108 33.43 -3.13 6.98
N GLU A 109 34.00 -4.24 7.44
CA GLU A 109 35.26 -4.24 8.22
C GLU A 109 36.44 -3.64 7.44
N ASP A 110 36.48 -3.85 6.14
CA ASP A 110 37.50 -3.31 5.21
C ASP A 110 37.24 -1.83 4.82
N LYS A 111 36.12 -1.24 5.31
CA LYS A 111 35.66 0.13 5.03
C LYS A 111 35.42 0.45 3.56
N ARG A 112 35.10 -0.57 2.76
CA ARG A 112 34.87 -0.43 1.32
C ARG A 112 33.44 -0.51 0.90
N GLU A 113 32.53 -1.03 1.75
CA GLU A 113 31.14 -1.24 1.41
C GLU A 113 30.21 -0.65 2.47
N LEU A 114 29.08 -0.10 2.03
CA LEU A 114 28.01 0.38 2.91
C LEU A 114 26.76 -0.51 2.74
N TYR A 115 26.17 -0.88 3.86
CA TYR A 115 24.96 -1.70 3.93
C TYR A 115 23.85 -0.95 4.68
N SER A 116 22.60 -1.13 4.27
CA SER A 116 21.46 -0.57 4.95
C SER A 116 21.06 -1.38 6.18
N ASP A 117 20.85 -0.72 7.31
CA ASP A 117 20.38 -1.36 8.55
C ASP A 117 18.86 -1.47 8.61
N VAL A 118 18.14 -0.74 7.76
CA VAL A 118 16.68 -0.69 7.68
C VAL A 118 16.20 -0.78 6.23
N THR A 119 14.96 -1.20 6.05
CA THR A 119 14.28 -1.08 4.76
C THR A 119 13.76 0.35 4.63
N GLY A 120 14.14 1.05 3.54
CA GLY A 120 13.81 2.45 3.45
C GLY A 120 14.25 3.13 2.16
N HIS A 121 14.40 4.44 2.22
CA HIS A 121 14.88 5.29 1.13
C HIS A 121 16.33 5.67 1.32
N ALA A 122 17.18 5.33 0.35
CA ALA A 122 18.56 5.79 0.30
C ALA A 122 18.67 7.12 -0.45
N SER A 123 19.38 8.08 0.14
CA SER A 123 19.63 9.40 -0.44
C SER A 123 21.09 9.80 -0.32
N LEU A 124 21.56 10.61 -1.28
CA LEU A 124 22.89 11.20 -1.27
C LEU A 124 22.77 12.71 -1.04
N VAL A 125 23.14 13.19 0.16
CA VAL A 125 23.04 14.59 0.54
C VAL A 125 24.42 15.10 0.96
N GLY A 126 24.95 16.12 0.28
CA GLY A 126 26.26 16.67 0.57
C GLY A 126 27.42 15.64 0.53
N GLY A 127 27.34 14.64 -0.35
CA GLY A 127 28.33 13.58 -0.46
C GLY A 127 28.25 12.49 0.61
N LYS A 128 27.22 12.53 1.50
CA LYS A 128 26.95 11.49 2.50
C LYS A 128 25.73 10.68 2.12
N VAL A 129 25.81 9.37 2.29
CA VAL A 129 24.69 8.45 2.10
C VAL A 129 23.88 8.35 3.38
N PHE A 130 22.56 8.46 3.28
CA PHE A 130 21.60 8.28 4.37
C PHE A 130 20.56 7.25 3.97
N VAL A 131 20.05 6.50 4.93
CA VAL A 131 18.86 5.65 4.74
C VAL A 131 17.81 6.06 5.78
N SER A 132 16.58 6.32 5.30
CA SER A 132 15.44 6.69 6.14
C SER A 132 14.31 5.70 5.92
N ASP A 133 13.63 5.30 6.98
CA ASP A 133 12.39 4.53 6.96
C ASP A 133 11.16 5.40 6.69
N VAL A 134 11.35 6.73 6.71
CA VAL A 134 10.32 7.72 6.36
C VAL A 134 10.70 8.45 5.08
N TYR A 135 9.82 8.40 4.09
CA TYR A 135 9.94 9.21 2.88
C TYR A 135 9.23 10.56 3.07
N GLU A 136 9.98 11.64 3.08
CA GLU A 136 9.45 12.98 3.27
C GLU A 136 9.29 13.71 1.92
N VAL A 137 8.06 14.15 1.64
CA VAL A 137 7.72 15.01 0.50
C VAL A 137 7.61 16.44 1.00
N PRO A 138 8.53 17.34 0.64
CA PRO A 138 8.60 18.70 1.22
C PRO A 138 7.50 19.65 0.74
N ALA A 139 6.77 19.28 -0.33
CA ALA A 139 5.73 20.08 -0.95
C ALA A 139 4.47 19.25 -1.22
N ASP A 140 3.66 19.65 -2.21
CA ASP A 140 2.48 18.92 -2.64
C ASP A 140 2.86 17.63 -3.40
N VAL A 141 1.98 16.63 -3.34
CA VAL A 141 1.99 15.50 -4.27
C VAL A 141 1.15 15.87 -5.48
N ASP A 142 1.82 16.13 -6.58
CA ASP A 142 1.26 16.60 -7.85
C ASP A 142 2.03 16.02 -9.06
N ASN A 143 1.89 16.64 -10.24
CA ASN A 143 2.60 16.21 -11.46
C ASN A 143 4.13 16.25 -11.34
N SER A 144 4.70 17.00 -10.41
CA SER A 144 6.15 17.09 -10.20
C SER A 144 6.66 15.95 -9.30
N THR A 145 5.81 15.43 -8.42
CA THR A 145 6.13 14.35 -7.48
C THR A 145 5.71 12.98 -8.04
N GLY A 146 4.56 12.92 -8.72
CA GLY A 146 3.96 11.69 -9.20
C GLY A 146 3.32 10.85 -8.10
N ASN A 147 2.92 9.63 -8.46
CA ASN A 147 2.44 8.63 -7.50
C ASN A 147 3.59 8.15 -6.62
N ILE A 148 3.29 7.84 -5.36
CA ILE A 148 4.26 7.36 -4.38
C ILE A 148 3.93 5.94 -3.98
N GLU A 149 4.88 5.03 -4.14
CA GLU A 149 4.85 3.69 -3.58
C GLU A 149 6.10 3.50 -2.70
N TYR A 150 5.89 3.22 -1.41
CA TYR A 150 6.97 3.17 -0.46
C TYR A 150 6.80 2.06 0.58
N SER A 151 7.90 1.39 0.93
CA SER A 151 7.88 0.27 1.88
C SER A 151 7.97 0.66 3.36
N GLY A 152 8.22 1.94 3.65
CA GLY A 152 8.19 2.53 4.99
C GLY A 152 7.00 3.48 5.14
N SER A 153 7.17 4.51 5.95
CA SER A 153 6.18 5.57 6.17
C SER A 153 6.40 6.77 5.24
N VAL A 154 5.33 7.48 4.90
CA VAL A 154 5.35 8.66 4.02
C VAL A 154 4.84 9.88 4.77
N THR A 155 5.57 10.99 4.70
CA THR A 155 5.14 12.28 5.24
C THR A 155 5.08 13.32 4.12
N VAL A 156 3.91 13.89 3.87
CA VAL A 156 3.68 14.96 2.90
C VAL A 156 3.49 16.27 3.66
N ARG A 157 4.39 17.26 3.46
CA ARG A 157 4.29 18.59 4.09
C ARG A 157 3.22 19.47 3.46
N GLY A 158 2.90 19.22 2.21
CA GLY A 158 1.86 19.92 1.46
C GLY A 158 0.55 19.15 1.36
N ASN A 159 -0.13 19.31 0.24
CA ASN A 159 -1.39 18.68 -0.13
C ASN A 159 -1.16 17.45 -1.01
N VAL A 160 -2.16 16.59 -1.12
CA VAL A 160 -2.21 15.55 -2.15
C VAL A 160 -3.26 15.95 -3.16
N LYS A 161 -2.86 16.22 -4.39
CA LYS A 161 -3.73 16.68 -5.47
C LYS A 161 -4.54 15.56 -6.10
N GLY A 162 -5.62 15.94 -6.79
CA GLY A 162 -6.57 15.02 -7.39
C GLY A 162 -5.94 14.06 -8.41
N GLY A 163 -6.36 12.79 -8.35
CA GLY A 163 -5.92 11.73 -9.25
C GLY A 163 -4.53 11.15 -8.95
N PHE A 164 -3.90 11.52 -7.83
CA PHE A 164 -2.66 10.91 -7.37
C PHE A 164 -2.92 9.82 -6.32
N ARG A 165 -1.95 8.91 -6.22
CA ARG A 165 -1.98 7.78 -5.29
C ARG A 165 -0.72 7.76 -4.43
N ILE A 166 -0.91 7.50 -3.12
CA ILE A 166 0.17 7.20 -2.20
C ILE A 166 -0.10 5.82 -1.60
N SER A 167 0.87 4.92 -1.72
CA SER A 167 0.84 3.59 -1.11
C SER A 167 2.06 3.44 -0.20
N ALA A 168 1.86 3.19 1.09
CA ALA A 168 2.91 2.99 2.08
C ALA A 168 2.65 1.70 2.87
N LYS A 169 3.69 0.90 3.17
CA LYS A 169 3.55 -0.23 4.09
C LYS A 169 3.46 0.22 5.55
N GLY A 170 4.03 1.38 5.88
CA GLY A 170 3.94 2.04 7.17
C GLY A 170 2.79 3.06 7.23
N ASP A 171 3.02 4.16 7.92
CA ASP A 171 2.07 5.25 8.13
C ASP A 171 2.10 6.26 6.97
N ILE A 172 0.98 6.94 6.76
CA ILE A 172 0.90 8.10 5.87
C ILE A 172 0.47 9.33 6.70
N VAL A 173 1.28 10.38 6.67
CA VAL A 173 0.97 11.66 7.30
C VAL A 173 0.89 12.75 6.23
N VAL A 174 -0.24 13.43 6.13
CA VAL A 174 -0.44 14.59 5.23
C VAL A 174 -0.73 15.82 6.08
N GLU A 175 0.12 16.84 5.99
CA GLU A 175 -0.07 18.08 6.75
C GLU A 175 -1.13 19.01 6.14
N GLY A 176 -1.34 18.89 4.84
CA GLY A 176 -2.32 19.62 4.05
C GLY A 176 -3.67 18.92 3.91
N ILE A 177 -4.30 19.16 2.76
CA ILE A 177 -5.58 18.59 2.33
C ILE A 177 -5.32 17.48 1.32
N VAL A 178 -6.16 16.45 1.34
CA VAL A 178 -6.25 15.42 0.29
C VAL A 178 -7.42 15.77 -0.62
N GLU A 179 -7.17 15.94 -1.91
CA GLU A 179 -8.17 16.31 -2.92
C GLU A 179 -8.33 15.15 -3.91
N ASP A 180 -9.50 14.51 -3.97
CA ASP A 180 -9.82 13.44 -4.97
C ASP A 180 -8.65 12.46 -5.25
N ALA A 181 -7.97 12.01 -4.19
CA ALA A 181 -6.77 11.18 -4.26
C ALA A 181 -6.95 9.89 -3.46
N GLU A 182 -6.06 8.92 -3.70
CA GLU A 182 -6.11 7.61 -3.08
C GLU A 182 -4.90 7.41 -2.15
N LEU A 183 -5.13 7.13 -0.87
CA LEU A 183 -4.11 6.85 0.12
C LEU A 183 -4.31 5.44 0.70
N TYR A 184 -3.27 4.61 0.60
CA TYR A 184 -3.25 3.23 1.12
C TYR A 184 -2.09 3.08 2.09
N ALA A 185 -2.37 2.87 3.37
CA ALA A 185 -1.38 2.65 4.41
C ALA A 185 -1.54 1.27 5.05
N GLY A 186 -0.43 0.55 5.25
CA GLY A 186 -0.41 -0.64 6.10
C GLY A 186 -0.56 -0.31 7.58
N GLY A 187 -0.08 0.86 8.01
CA GLY A 187 -0.26 1.46 9.32
C GLY A 187 -1.46 2.41 9.39
N GLN A 188 -1.28 3.58 9.98
CA GLN A 188 -2.32 4.60 10.14
C GLN A 188 -2.24 5.69 9.06
N ILE A 189 -3.36 6.40 8.85
CA ILE A 189 -3.42 7.59 8.00
C ILE A 189 -3.79 8.79 8.87
N ILE A 190 -2.96 9.84 8.83
CA ILE A 190 -3.20 11.11 9.51
C ILE A 190 -3.27 12.22 8.47
N VAL A 191 -4.44 12.83 8.30
CA VAL A 191 -4.62 14.02 7.44
C VAL A 191 -4.95 15.21 8.32
N LYS A 192 -3.97 16.06 8.60
CA LYS A 192 -4.11 17.16 9.60
C LYS A 192 -5.22 18.15 9.27
N ARG A 193 -5.49 18.38 7.98
CA ARG A 193 -6.59 19.24 7.58
C ARG A 193 -7.83 18.45 7.21
N GLY A 194 -7.79 17.57 6.20
CA GLY A 194 -8.96 16.78 5.86
C GLY A 194 -8.96 16.30 4.41
N ILE A 195 -10.01 15.60 4.01
CA ILE A 195 -10.20 15.13 2.64
C ILE A 195 -11.45 15.71 1.98
N HIS A 196 -11.28 16.24 0.78
CA HIS A 196 -12.31 16.53 -0.22
C HIS A 196 -12.25 15.48 -1.32
N GLY A 197 -13.00 14.40 -1.19
CA GLY A 197 -12.87 13.23 -2.05
C GLY A 197 -13.58 13.33 -3.40
N MET A 198 -14.44 14.34 -3.61
CA MET A 198 -15.20 14.56 -4.86
C MET A 198 -15.90 13.30 -5.40
N GLY A 199 -16.17 12.31 -4.53
CA GLY A 199 -16.78 11.03 -4.85
C GLY A 199 -15.82 9.91 -5.27
N LYS A 200 -14.53 10.18 -5.44
CA LYS A 200 -13.51 9.18 -5.82
C LYS A 200 -12.39 9.05 -4.79
N GLY A 201 -12.24 10.03 -3.89
CA GLY A 201 -11.19 10.01 -2.86
C GLY A 201 -11.31 8.80 -1.94
N VAL A 202 -10.19 8.11 -1.70
CA VAL A 202 -10.12 6.90 -0.87
C VAL A 202 -9.02 7.04 0.17
N LEU A 203 -9.35 6.78 1.43
CA LEU A 203 -8.38 6.54 2.51
C LEU A 203 -8.56 5.11 3.00
N GLN A 204 -7.54 4.29 2.89
CA GLN A 204 -7.56 2.93 3.40
C GLN A 204 -6.33 2.68 4.28
N ALA A 205 -6.55 2.43 5.56
CA ALA A 205 -5.53 2.17 6.55
C ALA A 205 -5.71 0.80 7.20
N GLY A 206 -4.61 0.08 7.40
CA GLY A 206 -4.58 -1.12 8.23
C GLY A 206 -4.76 -0.81 9.72
N GLY A 207 -4.40 0.41 10.14
CA GLY A 207 -4.62 0.98 11.47
C GLY A 207 -5.70 2.05 11.49
N ASN A 208 -5.49 3.10 12.28
CA ASN A 208 -6.45 4.18 12.49
C ASN A 208 -6.43 5.23 11.37
N VAL A 209 -7.55 5.94 11.20
CA VAL A 209 -7.64 7.12 10.35
C VAL A 209 -8.00 8.34 11.19
N LEU A 210 -7.12 9.34 11.21
CA LEU A 210 -7.34 10.62 11.87
C LEU A 210 -7.41 11.72 10.81
N CYS A 211 -8.55 12.41 10.74
CA CYS A 211 -8.80 13.34 9.65
C CYS A 211 -9.72 14.45 10.14
N LYS A 212 -9.30 15.73 10.05
CA LYS A 212 -10.11 16.82 10.60
C LYS A 212 -11.51 16.90 10.00
N PHE A 213 -11.64 16.68 8.68
CA PHE A 213 -12.94 16.52 8.03
C PHE A 213 -12.85 15.48 6.90
N ILE A 214 -13.97 14.81 6.66
CA ILE A 214 -14.14 13.80 5.62
C ILE A 214 -15.36 14.21 4.78
N GLU A 215 -15.16 14.55 3.52
CA GLU A 215 -16.21 15.02 2.63
C GLU A 215 -16.17 14.31 1.28
N ASN A 216 -17.31 13.74 0.86
CA ASN A 216 -17.49 13.04 -0.41
C ASN A 216 -16.38 11.99 -0.69
N ALA A 217 -16.02 11.20 0.34
CA ALA A 217 -14.91 10.26 0.30
C ALA A 217 -15.31 8.87 0.81
N LYS A 218 -14.50 7.87 0.45
CA LYS A 218 -14.54 6.54 1.03
C LYS A 218 -13.37 6.36 2.01
N VAL A 219 -13.66 6.00 3.26
CA VAL A 219 -12.66 5.76 4.30
C VAL A 219 -12.82 4.35 4.85
N ILE A 220 -11.73 3.58 4.87
CA ILE A 220 -11.68 2.23 5.44
C ILE A 220 -10.55 2.21 6.47
N SER A 221 -10.87 1.87 7.71
CA SER A 221 -9.94 1.80 8.83
C SER A 221 -9.97 0.42 9.47
N GLY A 222 -8.80 -0.22 9.59
CA GLY A 222 -8.61 -1.43 10.39
C GLY A 222 -8.60 -1.19 11.91
N GLY A 223 -8.74 0.07 12.34
CA GLY A 223 -8.86 0.50 13.72
C GLY A 223 -10.08 1.40 13.91
N TYR A 224 -9.86 2.60 14.46
CA TYR A 224 -10.91 3.62 14.63
C TYR A 224 -10.74 4.78 13.64
N VAL A 225 -11.82 5.53 13.45
CA VAL A 225 -11.82 6.80 12.70
C VAL A 225 -12.12 7.94 13.66
N ASP A 226 -11.26 8.96 13.67
CA ASP A 226 -11.45 10.20 14.44
C ASP A 226 -11.55 11.39 13.48
N SER A 227 -12.62 12.21 13.64
CA SER A 227 -12.85 13.36 12.78
C SER A 227 -13.66 14.45 13.51
N GLU A 228 -13.57 15.70 13.03
CA GLU A 228 -14.46 16.78 13.51
C GLU A 228 -15.76 16.88 12.68
N ALA A 229 -15.77 16.36 11.45
CA ALA A 229 -16.95 16.40 10.59
C ALA A 229 -16.89 15.33 9.50
N ILE A 230 -18.03 14.68 9.24
CA ILE A 230 -18.19 13.72 8.14
C ILE A 230 -19.41 14.12 7.31
N LEU A 231 -19.20 14.34 5.99
CA LEU A 231 -20.23 14.77 5.06
C LEU A 231 -20.26 13.85 3.83
N HIS A 232 -21.44 13.37 3.49
CA HIS A 232 -21.73 12.62 2.26
C HIS A 232 -20.71 11.53 1.94
N SER A 233 -20.22 10.83 2.97
CA SER A 233 -19.10 9.91 2.85
C SER A 233 -19.48 8.50 3.27
N GLN A 234 -18.73 7.54 2.78
CA GLN A 234 -18.75 6.17 3.28
C GLN A 234 -17.56 5.98 4.22
N VAL A 235 -17.84 5.65 5.48
CA VAL A 235 -16.79 5.40 6.48
C VAL A 235 -17.01 4.04 7.11
N ASP A 236 -16.01 3.17 7.00
CA ASP A 236 -15.99 1.81 7.52
C ASP A 236 -14.84 1.68 8.52
N ALA A 237 -15.14 1.55 9.82
CA ALA A 237 -14.16 1.39 10.90
C ALA A 237 -14.30 0.03 11.58
N TYR A 238 -13.18 -0.65 11.81
CA TYR A 238 -13.18 -1.91 12.54
C TYR A 238 -13.72 -1.76 13.97
N SER A 239 -13.34 -0.68 14.68
CA SER A 239 -13.78 -0.46 16.06
C SER A 239 -14.78 0.69 16.18
N ASP A 240 -14.33 1.92 16.19
CA ASP A 240 -15.12 3.09 16.56
C ASP A 240 -15.06 4.19 15.50
N VAL A 241 -16.13 4.97 15.37
CA VAL A 241 -16.14 6.25 14.66
C VAL A 241 -16.46 7.34 15.67
N ILE A 242 -15.50 8.23 15.92
CA ILE A 242 -15.62 9.33 16.87
C ILE A 242 -15.61 10.64 16.09
N VAL A 243 -16.69 11.39 16.19
CA VAL A 243 -16.82 12.68 15.51
C VAL A 243 -17.08 13.76 16.56
N ASP A 244 -15.98 14.37 16.99
CA ASP A 244 -15.98 15.37 18.04
C ASP A 244 -15.29 16.67 17.59
N GLY A 245 -14.92 17.55 18.52
CA GLY A 245 -14.31 18.85 18.24
C GLY A 245 -15.35 19.97 18.17
N LYS A 246 -15.02 21.07 17.48
CA LYS A 246 -15.91 22.26 17.47
C LYS A 246 -17.24 21.99 16.80
N LYS A 247 -17.27 21.24 15.73
CA LYS A 247 -18.47 20.96 14.94
C LYS A 247 -19.13 19.64 15.36
N GLY A 248 -18.40 18.52 15.36
CA GLY A 248 -18.85 17.22 15.83
C GLY A 248 -20.06 16.65 15.09
N PHE A 249 -20.16 16.80 13.76
CA PHE A 249 -21.37 16.38 13.04
C PHE A 249 -21.12 15.34 11.93
N ILE A 250 -22.13 14.51 11.73
CA ILE A 250 -22.24 13.54 10.65
C ILE A 250 -23.47 13.88 9.82
N THR A 251 -23.33 14.14 8.52
CA THR A 251 -24.46 14.47 7.64
C THR A 251 -24.31 13.78 6.29
N GLY A 252 -25.26 12.92 5.96
CA GLY A 252 -25.29 12.17 4.69
C GLY A 252 -24.27 11.02 4.63
N GLY A 253 -24.58 10.03 3.82
CA GLY A 253 -23.74 8.86 3.59
C GLY A 253 -23.99 7.71 4.57
N ILE A 254 -23.03 6.80 4.63
CA ILE A 254 -23.13 5.55 5.41
C ILE A 254 -21.89 5.44 6.30
N ILE A 255 -22.13 5.37 7.62
CA ILE A 255 -21.08 5.24 8.62
C ILE A 255 -21.22 3.90 9.32
N ARG A 256 -20.18 3.06 9.24
CA ARG A 256 -20.17 1.74 9.86
C ARG A 256 -19.04 1.65 10.89
N ALA A 257 -19.35 1.09 12.05
CA ALA A 257 -18.37 0.85 13.10
C ALA A 257 -18.66 -0.48 13.82
N GLY A 258 -17.60 -1.17 14.24
CA GLY A 258 -17.75 -2.40 15.01
C GLY A 258 -18.46 -2.19 16.35
N ASN A 259 -18.09 -1.14 17.10
CA ASN A 259 -18.58 -0.97 18.48
C ASN A 259 -19.36 0.34 18.71
N LEU A 260 -18.82 1.47 18.28
CA LEU A 260 -19.35 2.78 18.66
C LEU A 260 -19.33 3.76 17.49
N VAL A 261 -20.45 4.44 17.29
CA VAL A 261 -20.46 5.74 16.59
C VAL A 261 -20.84 6.81 17.61
N SER A 262 -19.96 7.80 17.80
CA SER A 262 -20.18 8.93 18.70
C SER A 262 -20.07 10.24 17.95
N ALA A 263 -21.09 11.08 18.02
CA ALA A 263 -21.09 12.41 17.41
C ALA A 263 -21.87 13.41 18.27
N LYS A 264 -21.64 14.72 18.05
CA LYS A 264 -22.50 15.74 18.65
C LYS A 264 -23.84 15.85 17.92
N THR A 265 -23.79 15.84 16.60
CA THR A 265 -25.00 15.96 15.76
C THR A 265 -24.97 14.91 14.65
N ILE A 266 -26.10 14.25 14.40
CA ILE A 266 -26.27 13.27 13.31
C ILE A 266 -27.48 13.65 12.47
N GLY A 267 -27.29 13.71 11.14
CA GLY A 267 -28.30 14.14 10.19
C GLY A 267 -28.34 15.67 10.01
N SER A 268 -29.38 16.15 9.40
CA SER A 268 -29.62 17.57 9.18
C SER A 268 -31.15 17.88 9.17
N ALA A 269 -31.50 19.12 9.38
CA ALA A 269 -32.90 19.59 9.28
C ALA A 269 -33.51 19.42 7.85
N MET A 270 -32.65 19.19 6.83
CA MET A 270 -33.10 18.92 5.46
C MET A 270 -33.31 17.40 5.20
N GLU A 271 -33.29 16.58 6.24
CA GLU A 271 -33.48 15.14 6.19
C GLU A 271 -32.49 14.43 5.21
N THR A 272 -31.26 14.91 5.16
CA THR A 272 -30.23 14.29 4.33
C THR A 272 -30.07 12.82 4.72
N ILE A 273 -30.18 11.91 3.74
CA ILE A 273 -30.11 10.46 3.97
C ILE A 273 -28.79 10.12 4.68
N THR A 274 -28.93 9.74 5.95
CA THR A 274 -27.79 9.41 6.82
C THR A 274 -28.04 8.05 7.46
N GLN A 275 -27.14 7.11 7.27
CA GLN A 275 -27.25 5.76 7.82
C GLN A 275 -26.06 5.47 8.74
N ILE A 276 -26.35 5.06 9.96
CA ILE A 276 -25.37 4.67 10.97
C ILE A 276 -25.55 3.19 11.26
N GLU A 277 -24.51 2.41 11.08
CA GLU A 277 -24.52 0.97 11.38
C GLU A 277 -23.45 0.65 12.43
N VAL A 278 -23.82 -0.08 13.47
CA VAL A 278 -22.89 -0.54 14.52
C VAL A 278 -23.17 -1.99 14.91
N GLY A 279 -22.19 -2.64 15.52
CA GLY A 279 -22.35 -4.00 16.05
C GLY A 279 -21.99 -5.11 15.05
N ALA A 280 -21.34 -4.76 13.98
CA ALA A 280 -20.74 -5.71 13.05
C ALA A 280 -19.45 -5.11 12.50
N ASP A 281 -18.38 -5.91 12.42
CA ASP A 281 -17.20 -5.54 11.67
C ASP A 281 -17.63 -5.31 10.20
N PRO A 282 -17.42 -4.13 9.63
CA PRO A 282 -17.80 -3.84 8.25
C PRO A 282 -17.16 -4.79 7.23
N LEU A 283 -15.91 -5.19 7.45
CA LEU A 283 -15.18 -6.11 6.58
C LEU A 283 -15.76 -7.53 6.66
N GLU A 284 -16.08 -8.00 7.87
CA GLU A 284 -16.74 -9.28 8.08
C GLU A 284 -18.15 -9.30 7.48
N LYS A 285 -18.88 -8.18 7.57
CA LYS A 285 -20.19 -8.04 6.95
C LYS A 285 -20.11 -8.07 5.40
N GLU A 286 -19.16 -7.34 4.81
CA GLU A 286 -18.90 -7.41 3.36
C GLU A 286 -18.51 -8.84 2.95
N ARG A 287 -17.63 -9.49 3.70
CA ARG A 287 -17.20 -10.86 3.47
C ARG A 287 -18.39 -11.84 3.54
N TYR A 288 -19.25 -11.67 4.54
CA TYR A 288 -20.46 -12.48 4.68
C TYR A 288 -21.40 -12.34 3.48
N VAL A 289 -21.64 -11.12 3.00
CA VAL A 289 -22.47 -10.84 1.82
C VAL A 289 -21.88 -11.50 0.57
N GLU A 290 -20.59 -11.41 0.36
CA GLU A 290 -19.92 -12.04 -0.79
C GLU A 290 -19.99 -13.59 -0.71
N LEU A 291 -19.77 -14.15 0.48
CA LEU A 291 -19.94 -15.60 0.70
C LEU A 291 -21.37 -16.05 0.43
N GLN A 292 -22.38 -15.30 0.87
CA GLN A 292 -23.79 -15.60 0.61
C GLN A 292 -24.10 -15.60 -0.89
N LYS A 293 -23.55 -14.66 -1.65
CA LYS A 293 -23.68 -14.59 -3.10
C LYS A 293 -23.07 -15.83 -3.78
N GLN A 294 -21.88 -16.21 -3.37
CA GLN A 294 -21.20 -17.40 -3.90
C GLN A 294 -21.97 -18.68 -3.56
N ILE A 295 -22.39 -18.85 -2.31
CA ILE A 295 -23.21 -19.98 -1.85
C ILE A 295 -24.50 -20.08 -2.67
N ARG A 296 -25.16 -18.96 -2.91
CA ARG A 296 -26.38 -18.91 -3.74
C ARG A 296 -26.11 -19.43 -5.16
N THR A 297 -25.02 -18.99 -5.78
CA THR A 297 -24.63 -19.45 -7.12
C THR A 297 -24.40 -20.98 -7.17
N TYR A 298 -23.69 -21.52 -6.15
CA TYR A 298 -23.49 -22.96 -6.05
C TYR A 298 -24.79 -23.72 -5.81
N ASN A 299 -25.66 -23.22 -4.94
CA ASN A 299 -26.95 -23.84 -4.65
C ASN A 299 -27.86 -23.89 -5.91
N GLU A 300 -27.91 -22.79 -6.68
CA GLU A 300 -28.67 -22.76 -7.96
C GLU A 300 -28.17 -23.81 -8.95
N GLN A 301 -26.86 -24.06 -9.02
CA GLN A 301 -26.30 -25.13 -9.88
C GLN A 301 -26.61 -26.51 -9.31
N ILE A 302 -26.52 -26.72 -8.00
CA ILE A 302 -26.86 -27.96 -7.32
C ILE A 302 -28.34 -28.31 -7.55
N ASP A 303 -29.23 -27.32 -7.39
CA ASP A 303 -30.68 -27.52 -7.51
C ASP A 303 -31.11 -27.88 -8.96
N ARG A 304 -30.34 -27.48 -9.98
CA ARG A 304 -30.54 -27.90 -11.35
C ARG A 304 -30.12 -29.35 -11.60
N ILE A 305 -29.06 -29.80 -11.01
CA ILE A 305 -28.45 -31.12 -11.26
C ILE A 305 -29.06 -32.19 -10.35
N LYS A 306 -29.30 -31.85 -9.07
CA LYS A 306 -29.78 -32.80 -8.03
C LYS A 306 -31.02 -33.57 -8.43
N PRO A 307 -32.12 -32.97 -8.94
CA PRO A 307 -33.32 -33.71 -9.33
C PRO A 307 -33.05 -34.76 -10.41
N ILE A 308 -32.22 -34.39 -11.41
CA ILE A 308 -31.88 -35.30 -12.52
C ILE A 308 -31.16 -36.54 -11.98
N VAL A 309 -30.09 -36.32 -11.15
CA VAL A 309 -29.35 -37.44 -10.57
C VAL A 309 -30.23 -38.29 -9.66
N THR A 310 -31.14 -37.68 -8.88
CA THR A 310 -32.05 -38.40 -7.98
C THR A 310 -33.02 -39.27 -8.79
N THR A 311 -33.69 -38.73 -9.80
CA THR A 311 -34.65 -39.48 -10.66
C THR A 311 -33.99 -40.70 -11.32
N TYR A 312 -32.79 -40.52 -11.88
CA TYR A 312 -32.09 -41.65 -12.49
C TYR A 312 -31.59 -42.67 -11.47
N SER A 313 -31.21 -42.24 -10.27
CA SER A 313 -30.83 -43.15 -9.17
C SER A 313 -32.00 -43.96 -8.66
N GLU A 314 -33.20 -43.40 -8.62
CA GLU A 314 -34.45 -44.10 -8.28
C GLU A 314 -34.82 -45.15 -9.33
N LYS A 315 -34.74 -44.79 -10.61
CA LYS A 315 -34.97 -45.73 -11.73
C LYS A 315 -34.05 -46.95 -11.66
N LEU A 316 -32.76 -46.73 -11.38
CA LEU A 316 -31.81 -47.83 -11.19
C LEU A 316 -32.15 -48.71 -9.97
N LYS A 317 -32.62 -48.11 -8.86
CA LYS A 317 -33.06 -48.87 -7.67
C LYS A 317 -34.31 -49.73 -7.96
N HIS A 318 -35.20 -49.28 -8.85
CA HIS A 318 -36.39 -50.02 -9.24
C HIS A 318 -36.12 -51.04 -10.36
N GLY A 319 -34.86 -51.27 -10.74
CA GLY A 319 -34.49 -52.29 -11.72
C GLY A 319 -34.71 -51.90 -13.19
N GLU A 320 -34.93 -50.61 -13.47
CA GLU A 320 -35.05 -50.13 -14.84
C GLU A 320 -33.69 -50.18 -15.57
N HIS A 321 -33.64 -50.69 -16.77
CA HIS A 321 -32.44 -50.70 -17.60
C HIS A 321 -32.22 -49.35 -18.27
N LEU A 322 -31.10 -48.72 -17.96
CA LEU A 322 -30.64 -47.48 -18.60
C LEU A 322 -29.66 -47.79 -19.74
N SER A 323 -29.71 -47.01 -20.81
CA SER A 323 -28.72 -47.12 -21.89
C SER A 323 -27.32 -46.76 -21.40
N GLN A 324 -26.27 -47.24 -22.08
CA GLN A 324 -24.86 -46.93 -21.78
C GLN A 324 -24.59 -45.40 -21.79
N GLU A 325 -25.22 -44.68 -22.71
CA GLU A 325 -25.12 -43.22 -22.79
C GLU A 325 -25.75 -42.52 -21.58
N GLN A 326 -26.92 -42.98 -21.14
CA GLN A 326 -27.60 -42.46 -19.95
C GLN A 326 -26.80 -42.72 -18.68
N LEU A 327 -26.19 -43.90 -18.54
CA LEU A 327 -25.32 -44.23 -17.41
C LEU A 327 -24.08 -43.31 -17.36
N THR A 328 -23.46 -43.07 -18.51
CA THR A 328 -22.28 -42.20 -18.61
C THR A 328 -22.66 -40.75 -18.27
N TYR A 329 -23.79 -40.27 -18.78
CA TYR A 329 -24.32 -38.93 -18.51
C TYR A 329 -24.60 -38.73 -17.01
N VAL A 330 -25.31 -39.67 -16.39
CA VAL A 330 -25.65 -39.58 -14.94
C VAL A 330 -24.43 -39.66 -14.06
N ARG A 331 -23.43 -40.49 -14.40
CA ARG A 331 -22.16 -40.57 -13.69
C ARG A 331 -21.44 -39.19 -13.71
N LYS A 332 -21.37 -38.56 -14.89
CA LYS A 332 -20.74 -37.21 -15.03
C LYS A 332 -21.47 -36.16 -14.21
N LEU A 333 -22.82 -36.16 -14.21
CA LEU A 333 -23.61 -35.25 -13.38
C LEU A 333 -23.48 -35.54 -11.90
N ALA A 334 -23.38 -36.77 -11.46
CA ALA A 334 -23.17 -37.14 -10.06
C ALA A 334 -21.78 -36.69 -9.56
N GLU A 335 -20.76 -36.82 -10.39
CA GLU A 335 -19.44 -36.34 -10.08
C GLU A 335 -19.38 -34.79 -9.98
N GLN A 336 -20.01 -34.10 -10.93
CA GLN A 336 -20.18 -32.66 -10.92
C GLN A 336 -20.96 -32.19 -9.67
N LEU A 337 -22.03 -32.89 -9.29
CA LEU A 337 -22.80 -32.61 -8.07
C LEU A 337 -21.95 -32.76 -6.81
N LYS A 338 -21.08 -33.79 -6.74
CA LYS A 338 -20.17 -34.03 -5.66
C LYS A 338 -19.12 -32.88 -5.54
N GLN A 339 -18.56 -32.44 -6.68
CA GLN A 339 -17.61 -31.33 -6.73
C GLN A 339 -18.26 -30.01 -6.28
N LEU A 340 -19.46 -29.67 -6.77
CA LEU A 340 -20.19 -28.47 -6.39
C LEU A 340 -20.51 -28.44 -4.89
N LYS A 341 -20.98 -29.57 -4.33
CA LYS A 341 -21.21 -29.68 -2.88
C LYS A 341 -19.93 -29.52 -2.09
N GLY A 342 -18.84 -30.19 -2.52
CA GLY A 342 -17.53 -30.06 -1.87
C GLY A 342 -16.97 -28.63 -1.86
N ALA A 343 -17.24 -27.86 -2.93
CA ALA A 343 -16.86 -26.45 -3.01
C ALA A 343 -17.76 -25.53 -2.16
N ALA A 344 -19.05 -25.85 -2.01
CA ALA A 344 -19.98 -25.04 -1.25
C ALA A 344 -19.86 -25.21 0.28
N GLU A 345 -19.47 -26.38 0.78
CA GLU A 345 -19.39 -26.68 2.21
C GLU A 345 -18.41 -25.77 2.99
N PRO A 346 -17.14 -25.54 2.55
CA PRO A 346 -16.24 -24.65 3.26
C PRO A 346 -16.75 -23.20 3.29
N LEU A 347 -17.42 -22.73 2.23
CA LEU A 347 -18.00 -21.39 2.18
C LEU A 347 -19.17 -21.25 3.18
N LYS A 348 -20.00 -22.30 3.32
CA LYS A 348 -21.08 -22.31 4.32
C LYS A 348 -20.54 -22.34 5.74
N ALA A 349 -19.47 -23.10 5.99
CA ALA A 349 -18.82 -23.14 7.30
C ALA A 349 -18.22 -21.78 7.68
N GLU A 350 -17.54 -21.10 6.73
CA GLU A 350 -17.01 -19.75 6.93
C GLU A 350 -18.15 -18.75 7.17
N ALA A 351 -19.20 -18.77 6.37
CA ALA A 351 -20.35 -17.89 6.55
C ALA A 351 -21.06 -18.11 7.89
N ALA A 352 -21.17 -19.36 8.37
CA ALA A 352 -21.76 -19.67 9.67
C ALA A 352 -20.87 -19.13 10.83
N LYS A 353 -19.54 -19.22 10.71
CA LYS A 353 -18.61 -18.66 11.69
C LYS A 353 -18.75 -17.13 11.78
N ILE A 354 -18.74 -16.45 10.62
CA ILE A 354 -18.91 -14.99 10.57
C ILE A 354 -20.26 -14.58 11.15
N ASN A 355 -21.34 -15.27 10.78
CA ASN A 355 -22.67 -14.99 11.31
C ASN A 355 -22.75 -15.14 12.84
N GLY A 356 -22.00 -16.11 13.41
CA GLY A 356 -21.86 -16.25 14.87
C GLY A 356 -21.18 -15.05 15.52
N ILE A 357 -20.14 -14.50 14.89
CA ILE A 357 -19.43 -13.30 15.36
C ILE A 357 -20.34 -12.08 15.29
N LEU A 358 -21.05 -11.90 14.17
CA LEU A 358 -22.02 -10.80 13.97
C LEU A 358 -23.17 -10.82 14.98
N ALA A 359 -23.58 -12.01 15.45
CA ALA A 359 -24.63 -12.17 16.46
C ALA A 359 -24.18 -11.78 17.88
N LEU A 360 -22.88 -11.82 18.17
CA LEU A 360 -22.30 -11.50 19.47
C LEU A 360 -22.13 -9.99 19.75
N GLY A 361 -22.37 -9.09 18.78
CA GLY A 361 -22.21 -7.63 18.89
C GLY A 361 -23.17 -6.94 19.85
N SER A 362 -23.38 -7.47 21.06
CA SER A 362 -24.40 -7.00 22.04
C SER A 362 -24.06 -5.68 22.74
N SER A 363 -22.83 -5.14 22.63
CA SER A 363 -22.40 -3.89 23.31
C SER A 363 -22.33 -2.67 22.39
N ALA A 364 -22.66 -2.84 21.11
CA ALA A 364 -22.60 -1.79 20.13
C ALA A 364 -23.65 -0.70 20.37
N ARG A 365 -23.26 0.55 20.16
CA ARG A 365 -24.11 1.70 20.49
C ARG A 365 -23.81 2.91 19.62
N VAL A 366 -24.81 3.78 19.49
CA VAL A 366 -24.69 5.11 18.89
C VAL A 366 -24.92 6.16 19.97
N LYS A 367 -24.00 7.10 20.11
CA LYS A 367 -24.06 8.21 21.07
C LYS A 367 -24.21 9.54 20.36
N VAL A 368 -25.15 10.35 20.80
CA VAL A 368 -25.45 11.69 20.24
C VAL A 368 -25.53 12.71 21.36
N ALA A 369 -24.52 13.57 21.44
CA ALA A 369 -24.43 14.54 22.54
C ALA A 369 -25.31 15.76 22.37
N ASN A 370 -25.67 16.15 21.14
CA ASN A 370 -26.60 17.27 20.89
C ASN A 370 -27.89 16.75 20.24
N THR A 371 -27.95 16.71 18.91
CA THR A 371 -29.18 16.42 18.17
C THR A 371 -28.96 15.31 17.14
N ILE A 372 -29.91 14.38 17.09
CA ILE A 372 -30.09 13.48 15.95
C ILE A 372 -31.43 13.85 15.27
N TYR A 373 -31.37 14.11 13.98
CA TYR A 373 -32.51 14.57 13.20
C TYR A 373 -33.41 13.42 12.72
N SER A 374 -34.65 13.77 12.35
CA SER A 374 -35.57 12.86 11.64
C SER A 374 -34.97 12.37 10.33
N GLY A 375 -35.43 11.22 9.85
CA GLY A 375 -34.92 10.58 8.61
C GLY A 375 -33.60 9.79 8.78
N VAL A 376 -32.87 9.99 9.89
CA VAL A 376 -31.66 9.19 10.16
C VAL A 376 -32.05 7.73 10.42
N THR A 377 -31.33 6.82 9.75
CA THR A 377 -31.49 5.38 9.95
C THR A 377 -30.34 4.84 10.81
N ILE A 378 -30.67 4.17 11.90
CA ILE A 378 -29.74 3.47 12.78
C ILE A 378 -29.93 1.98 12.61
N VAL A 379 -28.82 1.25 12.45
CA VAL A 379 -28.77 -0.21 12.42
C VAL A 379 -27.82 -0.66 13.51
N ILE A 380 -28.29 -1.50 14.42
CA ILE A 380 -27.46 -2.12 15.46
C ILE A 380 -27.55 -3.62 15.26
N SER A 381 -26.43 -4.23 14.80
CA SER A 381 -26.35 -5.62 14.37
C SER A 381 -27.36 -5.93 13.25
N ASP A 382 -28.45 -6.59 13.53
CA ASP A 382 -29.52 -6.99 12.60
C ASP A 382 -30.79 -6.13 12.69
N THR A 383 -30.86 -5.24 13.68
CA THR A 383 -32.06 -4.46 13.97
C THR A 383 -31.95 -3.05 13.39
N ARG A 384 -32.98 -2.60 12.70
CA ARG A 384 -33.04 -1.30 12.01
C ARG A 384 -34.13 -0.42 12.60
N MET A 385 -33.81 0.86 12.80
CA MET A 385 -34.73 1.90 13.21
C MET A 385 -34.52 3.16 12.37
N THR A 386 -35.57 3.75 11.84
CA THR A 386 -35.54 5.10 11.23
C THR A 386 -36.21 6.07 12.16
N LEU A 387 -35.53 7.16 12.50
CA LEU A 387 -36.08 8.18 13.38
C LEU A 387 -37.20 8.96 12.68
N LYS A 388 -38.35 9.05 13.34
CA LYS A 388 -39.49 9.85 12.87
C LYS A 388 -39.44 11.29 13.38
N ASN A 389 -38.85 11.50 14.57
CA ASN A 389 -38.72 12.80 15.21
C ASN A 389 -37.28 13.00 15.67
N GLU A 390 -36.85 14.26 15.73
CA GLU A 390 -35.55 14.60 16.30
C GLU A 390 -35.45 14.23 17.78
N ARG A 391 -34.27 13.93 18.23
CA ARG A 391 -33.94 13.62 19.63
C ARG A 391 -32.66 14.35 20.02
N THR A 392 -32.55 14.66 21.28
CA THR A 392 -31.37 15.28 21.87
C THR A 392 -30.80 14.41 22.97
N TYR A 393 -29.51 14.50 23.20
CA TYR A 393 -28.83 13.87 24.33
C TYR A 393 -29.18 12.38 24.48
N SER A 394 -28.97 11.61 23.42
CA SER A 394 -29.50 10.25 23.29
C SER A 394 -28.44 9.21 22.99
N GLN A 395 -28.63 8.04 23.57
CA GLN A 395 -27.86 6.85 23.22
C GLN A 395 -28.79 5.76 22.68
N PHE A 396 -28.38 5.08 21.61
CA PHE A 396 -29.12 4.00 21.00
C PHE A 396 -28.37 2.70 21.28
N ILE A 397 -29.08 1.74 21.85
CA ILE A 397 -28.56 0.41 22.19
C ILE A 397 -29.54 -0.65 21.71
N ARG A 398 -29.05 -1.87 21.45
CA ARG A 398 -29.91 -3.03 21.20
C ARG A 398 -30.20 -3.75 22.51
N GLN A 399 -31.45 -3.89 22.85
CA GLN A 399 -31.92 -4.62 24.02
C GLN A 399 -33.22 -5.38 23.67
N ASP A 400 -33.26 -6.67 24.04
CA ASP A 400 -34.44 -7.55 23.81
C ASP A 400 -34.85 -7.65 22.32
N GLY A 401 -33.89 -7.55 21.39
CA GLY A 401 -34.14 -7.62 19.95
C GLY A 401 -34.61 -6.31 19.29
N GLU A 402 -34.73 -5.22 20.06
CA GLU A 402 -35.16 -3.91 19.59
C GLU A 402 -34.12 -2.83 19.88
N ILE A 403 -34.12 -1.75 19.10
CA ILE A 403 -33.31 -0.57 19.38
C ILE A 403 -34.04 0.30 20.41
N LYS A 404 -33.48 0.44 21.59
CA LYS A 404 -33.98 1.32 22.66
C LYS A 404 -33.18 2.64 22.66
N ILE A 405 -33.90 3.71 22.90
CA ILE A 405 -33.36 5.06 23.05
C ILE A 405 -33.31 5.37 24.55
N ILE A 406 -32.12 5.64 25.05
CA ILE A 406 -31.91 6.02 26.46
C ILE A 406 -31.16 7.35 26.51
N PRO A 407 -31.28 8.12 27.58
CA PRO A 407 -30.45 9.32 27.79
C PRO A 407 -28.97 8.98 27.77
N LEU A 408 -28.16 9.93 27.29
CA LEU A 408 -26.70 9.79 27.22
C LEU A 408 -26.06 9.93 28.61
#